data_6906b1684fb91d33d4e37acbeb0202eb
#
_entry.id   6906b1684fb91d33d4e37acbeb0202eb
#
_cell.length_a   1.000
_cell.length_b   1.000
_cell.length_c   1.000
_cell.angle_alpha   90.00
_cell.angle_beta   90.00
_cell.angle_gamma   90.00
#
_symmetry.space_group_name_H-M   'P 1'
#
loop_
_entity.id
_entity.type
_entity.pdbx_description
1 polymer ?
#
loop_
_entity_poly.entity_id
_entity_poly.type
_entity_poly.pdbx_seq_one_letter_code
_entity_poly.pdbx_strand_id
1 'polypeptide(L)'
;LQWSPPTKKSIQKSLNWSLESAGTFLEGFRRLTGASWDQVDGSYTVAQVPYAHYLRTELDARYRLLRSGKRQWAFRGLVGLAYTLSNSPTLPPFEKSFFAGGSNDLRAWPAYRLGPGAFPGAVFDTLRYVSTGPAKLLFSAEYRFAISSSLYGAAFVDAGNTWLLPRNLREGTGLLNLPELAPLVVWTPRNFLAQTALGAGFGLRYDFSFFVVRADWGIRLWDPTEPLSDRLVVLPFRLKKTALNLGIGYPF
;
A
#
# COMPACT_ATOMS: atom_id res chain seq x y z
N LEU A 1 -5.06 -15.69 9.52
CA LEU A 1 -4.61 -17.06 9.25
C LEU A 1 -3.27 -17.00 8.51
N GLN A 2 -2.22 -17.55 9.12
CA GLN A 2 -0.90 -17.69 8.50
C GLN A 2 -0.73 -19.15 8.08
N TRP A 3 -0.71 -19.39 6.77
CA TRP A 3 -0.41 -20.70 6.23
C TRP A 3 1.01 -20.73 5.68
N SER A 4 1.83 -21.66 6.17
CA SER A 4 3.20 -21.91 5.68
C SER A 4 3.33 -23.40 5.36
N PRO A 5 3.43 -23.77 4.08
CA PRO A 5 3.62 -25.17 3.72
C PRO A 5 5.01 -25.68 4.16
N PRO A 6 5.18 -26.97 4.37
CA PRO A 6 6.47 -27.57 4.69
C PRO A 6 7.47 -27.31 3.57
N THR A 7 8.61 -26.75 3.90
CA THR A 7 9.64 -26.30 2.96
C THR A 7 10.44 -27.49 2.38
N LYS A 8 10.36 -27.67 1.06
CA LYS A 8 11.53 -28.19 0.33
C LYS A 8 12.62 -27.13 0.45
N LYS A 9 13.88 -27.50 0.77
CA LYS A 9 15.03 -26.61 1.03
C LYS A 9 15.27 -25.48 0.00
N SER A 10 14.57 -25.46 -1.13
CA SER A 10 14.73 -24.50 -2.23
C SER A 10 13.59 -23.49 -2.39
N ILE A 11 12.43 -23.73 -1.79
CA ILE A 11 11.23 -22.88 -1.99
C ILE A 11 10.58 -22.62 -0.63
N GLN A 12 10.34 -21.34 -0.33
CA GLN A 12 9.55 -20.90 0.82
C GLN A 12 8.35 -20.10 0.32
N LYS A 13 7.18 -20.45 0.82
CA LYS A 13 5.92 -19.77 0.49
C LYS A 13 5.24 -19.38 1.79
N SER A 14 4.68 -18.19 1.84
CA SER A 14 3.79 -17.78 2.91
C SER A 14 2.60 -17.03 2.33
N LEU A 15 1.45 -17.26 2.92
CA LEU A 15 0.22 -16.57 2.61
C LEU A 15 -0.38 -16.09 3.93
N ASN A 16 -0.47 -14.78 4.09
CA ASN A 16 -1.10 -14.14 5.24
C ASN A 16 -2.41 -13.52 4.79
N TRP A 17 -3.49 -13.96 5.38
CA TRP A 17 -4.79 -13.33 5.18
C TRP A 17 -5.29 -12.76 6.50
N SER A 18 -5.62 -11.49 6.50
CA SER A 18 -6.25 -10.81 7.61
C SER A 18 -7.64 -10.32 7.23
N LEU A 19 -8.58 -10.48 8.15
CA LEU A 19 -9.93 -9.96 8.06
C LEU A 19 -10.24 -9.23 9.36
N GLU A 20 -10.64 -7.97 9.26
CA GLU A 20 -11.03 -7.13 10.39
C GLU A 20 -12.41 -6.57 10.13
N SER A 21 -13.30 -6.67 11.12
CA SER A 21 -14.62 -6.06 11.11
C SER A 21 -14.77 -5.18 12.35
N ALA A 22 -15.23 -3.97 12.17
CA ALA A 22 -15.53 -3.04 13.26
C ALA A 22 -16.96 -2.52 13.16
N GLY A 23 -17.57 -2.25 14.29
CA GLY A 23 -18.93 -1.68 14.38
C GLY A 23 -20.06 -2.65 14.03
N THR A 24 -19.77 -3.83 13.48
CA THR A 24 -20.81 -4.79 13.03
C THR A 24 -21.70 -5.27 14.16
N PHE A 25 -21.11 -5.54 15.34
CA PHE A 25 -21.89 -5.94 16.51
C PHE A 25 -22.82 -4.81 16.99
N LEU A 26 -22.30 -3.59 17.07
CA LEU A 26 -23.08 -2.41 17.50
C LEU A 26 -24.23 -2.14 16.51
N GLU A 27 -23.96 -2.20 15.23
CA GLU A 27 -24.98 -2.02 14.20
C GLU A 27 -26.04 -3.13 14.23
N GLY A 28 -25.64 -4.38 14.43
CA GLY A 28 -26.54 -5.52 14.60
C GLY A 28 -27.43 -5.34 15.83
N PHE A 29 -26.85 -4.97 16.97
CA PHE A 29 -27.58 -4.72 18.20
C PHE A 29 -28.61 -3.57 18.06
N ARG A 30 -28.18 -2.45 17.46
CA ARG A 30 -29.05 -1.31 17.16
C ARG A 30 -30.26 -1.72 16.32
N ARG A 31 -30.04 -2.49 15.27
CA ARG A 31 -31.12 -2.96 14.38
C ARG A 31 -32.08 -3.92 15.06
N LEU A 32 -31.56 -4.81 15.90
CA LEU A 32 -32.36 -5.79 16.62
C LEU A 32 -33.23 -5.15 17.72
N THR A 33 -32.70 -4.16 18.43
CA THR A 33 -33.42 -3.51 19.53
C THR A 33 -34.40 -2.45 19.05
N GLY A 34 -34.25 -1.95 17.81
CA GLY A 34 -35.06 -0.83 17.31
C GLY A 34 -34.87 0.47 18.10
N ALA A 35 -33.86 0.52 18.99
CA ALA A 35 -33.61 1.68 19.83
C ALA A 35 -33.21 2.90 18.99
N SER A 36 -33.75 4.06 19.37
CA SER A 36 -33.27 5.34 18.82
C SER A 36 -31.91 5.66 19.44
N TRP A 37 -30.90 5.72 18.59
CA TRP A 37 -29.55 6.12 18.99
C TRP A 37 -29.29 7.55 18.52
N ASP A 38 -28.55 8.29 19.34
CA ASP A 38 -28.13 9.64 18.98
C ASP A 38 -27.27 9.62 17.73
N GLN A 39 -27.39 10.66 16.94
CA GLN A 39 -26.60 10.85 15.73
C GLN A 39 -25.82 12.15 15.81
N VAL A 40 -24.55 12.09 15.38
CA VAL A 40 -23.70 13.25 15.16
C VAL A 40 -23.19 13.16 13.72
N ASP A 41 -23.40 14.22 12.96
CA ASP A 41 -23.03 14.28 11.53
C ASP A 41 -23.53 13.10 10.69
N GLY A 42 -24.74 12.62 10.96
CA GLY A 42 -25.37 11.51 10.24
C GLY A 42 -24.86 10.12 10.63
N SER A 43 -23.96 10.01 11.61
CA SER A 43 -23.46 8.74 12.14
C SER A 43 -24.02 8.46 13.53
N TYR A 44 -24.45 7.23 13.78
CA TYR A 44 -24.89 6.81 15.11
C TYR A 44 -23.71 6.79 16.08
N THR A 45 -24.01 7.12 17.34
CA THR A 45 -22.99 7.28 18.38
C THR A 45 -23.20 6.31 19.54
N VAL A 46 -22.12 5.98 20.23
CA VAL A 46 -22.10 5.33 21.54
C VAL A 46 -21.44 6.31 22.50
N ALA A 47 -22.14 6.71 23.57
CA ALA A 47 -21.67 7.73 24.50
C ALA A 47 -21.23 9.03 23.80
N GLN A 48 -22.00 9.48 22.80
CA GLN A 48 -21.76 10.67 21.99
C GLN A 48 -20.52 10.58 21.07
N VAL A 49 -19.90 9.40 20.92
CA VAL A 49 -18.78 9.16 20.01
C VAL A 49 -19.26 8.35 18.81
N PRO A 50 -19.11 8.84 17.56
CA PRO A 50 -19.41 8.08 16.37
C PRO A 50 -18.55 6.82 16.28
N TYR A 51 -19.16 5.66 16.04
CA TYR A 51 -18.40 4.43 15.83
C TYR A 51 -18.20 4.15 14.34
N ALA A 52 -17.01 3.70 14.00
CA ALA A 52 -16.69 3.29 12.63
C ALA A 52 -17.28 1.90 12.33
N HIS A 53 -17.96 1.77 11.17
CA HIS A 53 -18.50 0.50 10.70
C HIS A 53 -17.85 0.16 9.35
N TYR A 54 -16.87 -0.76 9.37
CA TYR A 54 -16.11 -1.16 8.19
C TYR A 54 -15.73 -2.63 8.22
N LEU A 55 -15.41 -3.14 7.05
CA LEU A 55 -14.76 -4.43 6.82
C LEU A 55 -13.43 -4.19 6.12
N ARG A 56 -12.32 -4.69 6.71
CA ARG A 56 -10.99 -4.59 6.12
C ARG A 56 -10.42 -5.98 5.91
N THR A 57 -9.95 -6.23 4.70
CA THR A 57 -9.26 -7.49 4.37
C THR A 57 -7.95 -7.19 3.68
N GLU A 58 -6.95 -8.03 3.94
CA GLU A 58 -5.62 -7.95 3.34
C GLU A 58 -5.09 -9.34 3.08
N LEU A 59 -4.61 -9.58 1.87
CA LEU A 59 -3.95 -10.81 1.45
C LEU A 59 -2.52 -10.48 1.05
N ASP A 60 -1.53 -11.02 1.77
CA ASP A 60 -0.08 -10.85 1.53
C ASP A 60 0.54 -12.22 1.21
N ALA A 61 0.85 -12.43 -0.05
CA ALA A 61 1.47 -13.63 -0.56
C ALA A 61 2.96 -13.40 -0.81
N ARG A 62 3.82 -14.27 -0.27
CA ARG A 62 5.27 -14.20 -0.44
C ARG A 62 5.81 -15.52 -0.96
N TYR A 63 6.74 -15.42 -1.90
CA TYR A 63 7.38 -16.56 -2.52
C TYR A 63 8.89 -16.32 -2.58
N ARG A 64 9.69 -17.24 -2.03
CA ARG A 64 11.14 -17.18 -2.06
C ARG A 64 11.68 -18.44 -2.71
N LEU A 65 12.52 -18.27 -3.72
CA LEU A 65 13.21 -19.33 -4.43
C LEU A 65 14.71 -19.23 -4.14
N LEU A 66 15.22 -20.17 -3.36
CA LEU A 66 16.66 -20.28 -3.07
C LEU A 66 17.32 -21.07 -4.20
N ARG A 67 18.38 -20.50 -4.78
CA ARG A 67 19.18 -21.15 -5.83
C ARG A 67 20.60 -21.38 -5.33
N SER A 68 21.33 -22.30 -5.94
CA SER A 68 22.72 -22.59 -5.55
C SER A 68 23.59 -21.31 -5.60
N GLY A 69 24.63 -21.23 -4.75
CA GLY A 69 25.56 -20.08 -4.72
C GLY A 69 25.02 -18.85 -3.96
N LYS A 70 24.17 -19.05 -2.96
CA LYS A 70 23.59 -17.95 -2.15
C LYS A 70 22.81 -16.91 -2.99
N ARG A 71 22.21 -17.35 -4.08
CA ARG A 71 21.32 -16.55 -4.93
C ARG A 71 19.87 -16.83 -4.55
N GLN A 72 19.05 -15.78 -4.50
CA GLN A 72 17.64 -15.90 -4.10
C GLN A 72 16.78 -14.97 -4.95
N TRP A 73 15.65 -15.48 -5.42
CA TRP A 73 14.53 -14.68 -5.89
C TRP A 73 13.49 -14.58 -4.80
N ALA A 74 12.99 -13.39 -4.56
CA ALA A 74 11.89 -13.15 -3.65
C ALA A 74 10.81 -12.36 -4.37
N PHE A 75 9.56 -12.77 -4.18
CA PHE A 75 8.38 -12.13 -4.75
C PHE A 75 7.36 -11.88 -3.65
N ARG A 76 6.66 -10.77 -3.73
CA ARG A 76 5.54 -10.43 -2.86
C ARG A 76 4.40 -9.88 -3.69
N GLY A 77 3.19 -10.34 -3.40
CA GLY A 77 1.94 -9.76 -3.88
C GLY A 77 1.05 -9.43 -2.69
N LEU A 78 0.56 -8.20 -2.61
CA LEU A 78 -0.36 -7.77 -1.58
C LEU A 78 -1.59 -7.13 -2.21
N VAL A 79 -2.76 -7.56 -1.76
CA VAL A 79 -4.06 -6.96 -2.11
C VAL A 79 -4.75 -6.60 -0.82
N GLY A 80 -5.17 -5.35 -0.70
CA GLY A 80 -5.90 -4.83 0.45
C GLY A 80 -7.18 -4.13 0.05
N LEU A 81 -8.24 -4.33 0.83
CA LEU A 81 -9.53 -3.65 0.67
C LEU A 81 -10.09 -3.29 2.04
N ALA A 82 -10.46 -2.04 2.23
CA ALA A 82 -11.18 -1.54 3.38
C ALA A 82 -12.49 -0.92 2.92
N TYR A 83 -13.60 -1.55 3.26
CA TYR A 83 -14.93 -1.17 2.81
C TYR A 83 -15.75 -0.62 3.97
N THR A 84 -16.20 0.62 3.85
CA THR A 84 -17.08 1.25 4.84
C THR A 84 -18.52 0.77 4.69
N LEU A 85 -19.19 0.57 5.80
CA LEU A 85 -20.56 0.11 5.90
C LEU A 85 -21.49 1.25 6.39
N SER A 86 -22.71 0.91 6.79
CA SER A 86 -23.83 1.85 7.00
C SER A 86 -23.59 3.02 7.97
N ASN A 87 -22.75 2.84 8.98
CA ASN A 87 -22.50 3.87 10.01
C ASN A 87 -21.12 4.53 9.89
N SER A 88 -20.53 4.50 8.75
CA SER A 88 -19.25 5.16 8.55
C SER A 88 -19.34 6.21 7.48
N PRO A 89 -18.56 7.27 7.62
CA PRO A 89 -18.34 8.19 6.52
C PRO A 89 -17.77 7.43 5.31
N THR A 90 -17.62 8.12 4.23
CA THR A 90 -17.17 7.63 2.94
C THR A 90 -15.86 6.87 2.92
N LEU A 91 -14.96 7.20 3.84
CA LEU A 91 -13.63 6.57 3.96
C LEU A 91 -13.48 5.86 5.31
N PRO A 92 -12.75 4.75 5.37
CA PRO A 92 -12.37 4.14 6.64
C PRO A 92 -11.48 5.08 7.44
N PRO A 93 -11.36 4.88 8.77
CA PRO A 93 -10.43 5.64 9.59
C PRO A 93 -9.01 5.61 8.99
N PHE A 94 -8.25 6.68 9.18
CA PHE A 94 -6.91 6.83 8.61
C PHE A 94 -6.00 5.62 8.90
N GLU A 95 -6.01 5.14 10.14
CA GLU A 95 -5.19 4.02 10.60
C GLU A 95 -5.60 2.67 9.97
N LYS A 96 -6.79 2.61 9.39
CA LYS A 96 -7.34 1.42 8.72
C LYS A 96 -7.27 1.50 7.21
N SER A 97 -6.97 2.67 6.69
CA SER A 97 -6.68 2.89 5.27
C SER A 97 -5.29 2.36 4.89
N PHE A 98 -5.11 2.08 3.63
CA PHE A 98 -3.79 1.66 3.09
C PHE A 98 -3.03 2.89 2.59
N PHE A 99 -1.71 2.85 2.75
CA PHE A 99 -0.80 3.82 2.14
C PHE A 99 0.16 3.11 1.18
N ALA A 100 0.84 3.87 0.33
CA ALA A 100 1.87 3.41 -0.56
C ALA A 100 3.20 4.16 -0.33
N GLY A 101 4.31 3.49 -0.68
CA GLY A 101 5.66 3.98 -0.48
C GLY A 101 6.32 3.52 0.81
N GLY A 102 7.63 3.71 0.89
CA GLY A 102 8.45 3.33 2.04
C GLY A 102 9.23 2.03 1.84
N SER A 103 10.10 1.74 2.80
CA SER A 103 11.14 0.71 2.70
C SER A 103 10.63 -0.73 2.57
N ASN A 104 9.40 -1.02 2.97
CA ASN A 104 8.77 -2.35 2.89
C ASN A 104 7.61 -2.39 1.87
N ASP A 105 7.54 -1.39 1.00
CA ASP A 105 6.47 -1.16 0.05
C ASP A 105 7.07 -0.75 -1.31
N LEU A 106 6.61 0.30 -1.93
CA LEU A 106 7.16 0.88 -3.16
C LEU A 106 8.38 1.73 -2.83
N ARG A 107 9.56 1.12 -2.89
CA ARG A 107 10.83 1.70 -2.39
C ARG A 107 11.32 2.94 -3.13
N ALA A 108 10.77 3.24 -4.30
CA ALA A 108 11.10 4.45 -5.04
C ALA A 108 10.35 5.71 -4.54
N TRP A 109 9.41 5.55 -3.62
CA TRP A 109 8.66 6.66 -3.01
C TRP A 109 8.81 6.64 -1.48
N PRO A 110 8.93 7.81 -0.84
CA PRO A 110 8.74 7.90 0.61
C PRO A 110 7.33 7.43 1.02
N ALA A 111 7.18 6.99 2.26
CA ALA A 111 5.87 6.59 2.78
C ALA A 111 4.86 7.74 2.68
N TYR A 112 3.62 7.42 2.32
CA TYR A 112 2.51 8.39 2.16
C TYR A 112 2.72 9.43 1.03
N ARG A 113 3.63 9.20 0.09
CA ARG A 113 3.91 10.13 -1.01
C ARG A 113 3.50 9.59 -2.38
N LEU A 114 2.65 8.56 -2.38
CA LEU A 114 2.11 7.96 -3.59
C LEU A 114 0.63 7.60 -3.40
N GLY A 115 -0.20 7.90 -4.41
CA GLY A 115 -1.63 7.62 -4.40
C GLY A 115 -2.46 8.70 -3.67
N PRO A 116 -3.79 8.54 -3.58
CA PRO A 116 -4.54 7.51 -4.29
C PRO A 116 -4.52 7.73 -5.81
N GLY A 117 -4.38 6.63 -6.56
CA GLY A 117 -4.33 6.66 -8.02
C GLY A 117 -3.23 7.57 -8.57
N ALA A 118 -3.62 8.43 -9.52
CA ALA A 118 -2.76 9.44 -10.13
C ALA A 118 -2.96 10.84 -9.50
N PHE A 119 -3.15 10.90 -8.18
CA PHE A 119 -3.29 12.19 -7.49
C PHE A 119 -2.05 13.07 -7.73
N PRO A 120 -2.20 14.32 -8.19
CA PRO A 120 -1.08 15.15 -8.60
C PRO A 120 -0.08 15.42 -7.48
N GLY A 121 1.20 15.14 -7.73
CA GLY A 121 2.28 15.30 -6.75
C GLY A 121 2.45 16.72 -6.23
N ALA A 122 2.20 17.73 -7.07
CA ALA A 122 2.27 19.14 -6.69
C ALA A 122 1.25 19.53 -5.60
N VAL A 123 0.12 18.82 -5.52
CA VAL A 123 -0.92 19.06 -4.52
C VAL A 123 -0.56 18.45 -3.17
N PHE A 124 0.29 17.42 -3.12
CA PHE A 124 0.77 16.82 -1.87
C PHE A 124 1.49 17.80 -0.96
N ASP A 125 2.28 18.71 -1.54
CA ASP A 125 3.06 19.67 -0.76
C ASP A 125 2.17 20.72 -0.08
N THR A 126 1.03 21.00 -0.68
CA THR A 126 0.04 21.97 -0.16
C THR A 126 -0.88 21.33 0.87
N LEU A 127 -1.33 20.12 0.63
CA LEU A 127 -2.34 19.46 1.47
C LEU A 127 -1.78 18.48 2.49
N ARG A 128 -0.49 18.28 2.63
CA ARG A 128 0.23 17.38 3.57
C ARG A 128 -0.53 16.12 4.05
N TYR A 129 -1.70 15.92 3.49
CA TYR A 129 -2.73 15.04 3.94
C TYR A 129 -2.76 13.80 3.11
N VAL A 130 -2.68 12.69 3.32
CA VAL A 130 -3.59 11.66 2.90
C VAL A 130 -3.22 10.94 1.61
N SER A 131 -2.00 10.51 1.49
CA SER A 131 -1.73 9.45 0.53
C SER A 131 -2.20 8.11 1.09
N THR A 132 -3.50 8.00 1.36
CA THR A 132 -4.13 6.75 1.77
C THR A 132 -5.33 6.45 0.89
N GLY A 133 -5.68 5.17 0.82
CA GLY A 133 -6.86 4.73 0.08
C GLY A 133 -7.44 3.45 0.66
N PRO A 134 -8.74 3.20 0.44
CA PRO A 134 -9.40 1.99 0.89
C PRO A 134 -9.01 0.73 0.08
N ALA A 135 -8.41 0.88 -1.10
CA ALA A 135 -7.92 -0.23 -1.90
C ALA A 135 -6.42 -0.12 -2.14
N LYS A 136 -5.70 -1.24 -2.13
CA LYS A 136 -4.26 -1.32 -2.35
C LYS A 136 -3.90 -2.53 -3.19
N LEU A 137 -2.95 -2.34 -4.08
CA LEU A 137 -2.24 -3.40 -4.78
C LEU A 137 -0.74 -3.13 -4.68
N LEU A 138 0.03 -4.17 -4.35
CA LEU A 138 1.49 -4.16 -4.36
C LEU A 138 2.00 -5.43 -4.97
N PHE A 139 2.96 -5.30 -5.85
CA PHE A 139 3.81 -6.38 -6.35
C PHE A 139 5.25 -5.98 -6.21
N SER A 140 6.09 -6.88 -5.67
CA SER A 140 7.53 -6.70 -5.55
C SER A 140 8.26 -7.94 -6.02
N ALA A 141 9.33 -7.76 -6.78
CA ALA A 141 10.26 -8.80 -7.17
C ALA A 141 11.68 -8.36 -6.81
N GLU A 142 12.45 -9.23 -6.16
CA GLU A 142 13.79 -8.94 -5.73
C GLU A 142 14.73 -10.12 -6.02
N TYR A 143 15.83 -9.84 -6.69
CA TYR A 143 16.94 -10.78 -6.89
C TYR A 143 18.07 -10.43 -5.93
N ARG A 144 18.46 -11.37 -5.08
CA ARG A 144 19.51 -11.25 -4.07
C ARG A 144 20.67 -12.11 -4.45
N PHE A 145 21.90 -11.59 -4.27
CA PHE A 145 23.14 -12.31 -4.57
C PHE A 145 24.23 -11.96 -3.54
N ALA A 146 25.08 -12.93 -3.23
CA ALA A 146 26.21 -12.70 -2.34
C ALA A 146 27.31 -11.90 -3.05
N ILE A 147 27.86 -10.90 -2.38
CA ILE A 147 29.07 -10.16 -2.77
C ILE A 147 30.25 -10.71 -1.97
N SER A 148 30.04 -10.92 -0.65
CA SER A 148 31.02 -11.56 0.24
C SER A 148 30.30 -12.47 1.23
N SER A 149 31.01 -12.94 2.28
CA SER A 149 30.42 -13.80 3.33
C SER A 149 29.25 -13.14 4.06
N SER A 150 29.32 -11.84 4.31
CA SER A 150 28.35 -11.08 5.11
C SER A 150 27.67 -9.96 4.31
N LEU A 151 28.12 -9.68 3.07
CA LEU A 151 27.58 -8.62 2.23
C LEU A 151 26.81 -9.21 1.04
N TYR A 152 25.57 -8.76 0.87
CA TYR A 152 24.70 -9.15 -0.23
C TYR A 152 24.24 -7.94 -1.03
N GLY A 153 24.17 -8.10 -2.33
CA GLY A 153 23.52 -7.16 -3.25
C GLY A 153 22.08 -7.59 -3.52
N ALA A 154 21.25 -6.64 -3.90
CA ALA A 154 19.94 -6.91 -4.44
C ALA A 154 19.61 -5.96 -5.59
N ALA A 155 18.87 -6.47 -6.57
CA ALA A 155 18.17 -5.68 -7.57
C ALA A 155 16.68 -5.95 -7.43
N PHE A 156 15.85 -4.91 -7.57
CA PHE A 156 14.42 -5.06 -7.33
C PHE A 156 13.56 -4.23 -8.28
N VAL A 157 12.31 -4.66 -8.39
CA VAL A 157 11.23 -3.94 -9.07
C VAL A 157 10.01 -3.99 -8.17
N ASP A 158 9.39 -2.84 -7.94
CA ASP A 158 8.16 -2.68 -7.18
C ASP A 158 7.10 -2.01 -8.06
N ALA A 159 5.88 -2.54 -8.04
CA ALA A 159 4.73 -1.98 -8.75
C ALA A 159 3.50 -1.97 -7.84
N GLY A 160 2.71 -0.92 -7.90
CA GLY A 160 1.49 -0.84 -7.09
C GLY A 160 0.99 0.58 -6.89
N ASN A 161 -0.07 0.69 -6.11
CA ASN A 161 -0.63 1.96 -5.66
C ASN A 161 -1.74 1.72 -4.62
N THR A 162 -2.33 2.80 -4.13
CA THR A 162 -3.62 2.82 -3.45
C THR A 162 -4.66 3.53 -4.31
N TRP A 163 -5.94 3.24 -4.11
CA TRP A 163 -7.04 3.88 -4.85
C TRP A 163 -8.23 4.13 -3.94
N LEU A 164 -9.03 5.13 -4.32
CA LEU A 164 -10.39 5.27 -3.84
C LEU A 164 -11.31 4.31 -4.60
N LEU A 165 -12.41 3.93 -4.00
CA LEU A 165 -13.46 3.14 -4.63
C LEU A 165 -14.54 4.07 -5.22
N PRO A 166 -15.30 3.66 -6.26
CA PRO A 166 -16.36 4.48 -6.86
C PRO A 166 -17.40 4.97 -5.85
N ARG A 167 -17.67 4.21 -4.79
CA ARG A 167 -18.57 4.59 -3.71
C ARG A 167 -18.06 5.81 -2.93
N ASN A 168 -16.76 5.93 -2.74
CA ASN A 168 -16.16 7.02 -1.98
C ASN A 168 -16.37 8.41 -2.62
N LEU A 169 -16.79 8.45 -3.89
CA LEU A 169 -17.12 9.69 -4.61
C LEU A 169 -18.52 10.20 -4.32
N ARG A 170 -19.46 9.36 -3.88
CA ARG A 170 -20.89 9.70 -3.79
C ARG A 170 -21.27 10.54 -2.58
N GLU A 171 -20.41 10.64 -1.59
CA GLU A 171 -20.78 11.11 -0.26
C GLU A 171 -19.90 12.27 0.27
N GLY A 172 -19.43 13.15 -0.60
CA GLY A 172 -18.89 14.45 -0.18
C GLY A 172 -17.69 14.44 0.78
N THR A 173 -16.65 13.65 0.47
CA THR A 173 -15.37 13.84 1.16
C THR A 173 -14.75 15.16 0.73
N GLY A 174 -14.38 16.03 1.67
CA GLY A 174 -13.90 17.38 1.39
C GLY A 174 -12.71 17.49 0.42
N LEU A 175 -11.96 16.41 0.19
CA LEU A 175 -10.92 16.32 -0.85
C LEU A 175 -11.51 16.15 -2.26
N LEU A 176 -12.75 15.67 -2.38
CA LEU A 176 -13.39 15.27 -3.64
C LEU A 176 -14.49 16.23 -4.09
N ASN A 177 -14.58 17.40 -3.48
CA ASN A 177 -15.38 18.49 -4.05
C ASN A 177 -14.82 19.02 -5.39
N LEU A 178 -13.73 18.37 -5.89
CA LEU A 178 -13.16 18.63 -7.20
C LEU A 178 -13.49 17.43 -8.11
N PRO A 179 -14.60 17.47 -8.86
CA PRO A 179 -15.00 16.38 -9.76
C PRO A 179 -13.92 16.02 -10.80
N GLU A 180 -13.02 16.94 -11.09
CA GLU A 180 -11.89 16.78 -11.99
C GLU A 180 -10.84 15.77 -11.47
N LEU A 181 -10.72 15.58 -10.15
CA LEU A 181 -9.77 14.63 -9.55
C LEU A 181 -10.34 13.21 -9.49
N ALA A 182 -11.64 13.03 -9.54
CA ALA A 182 -12.28 11.73 -9.42
C ALA A 182 -11.73 10.67 -10.40
N PRO A 183 -11.58 10.95 -11.71
CA PRO A 183 -11.01 10.00 -12.67
C PRO A 183 -9.55 9.63 -12.37
N LEU A 184 -8.82 10.50 -11.68
CA LEU A 184 -7.42 10.32 -11.35
C LEU A 184 -7.20 9.43 -10.13
N VAL A 185 -8.13 9.44 -9.17
CA VAL A 185 -7.93 8.82 -7.85
C VAL A 185 -8.74 7.54 -7.64
N VAL A 186 -9.80 7.34 -8.44
CA VAL A 186 -10.68 6.18 -8.30
C VAL A 186 -10.18 5.02 -9.14
N TRP A 187 -10.21 3.85 -8.52
CA TRP A 187 -9.93 2.61 -9.22
C TRP A 187 -10.99 2.32 -10.28
N THR A 188 -10.56 2.11 -11.52
CA THR A 188 -11.38 1.60 -12.61
C THR A 188 -10.56 0.62 -13.45
N PRO A 189 -11.18 -0.40 -14.07
CA PRO A 189 -10.47 -1.34 -14.95
C PRO A 189 -9.72 -0.68 -16.12
N ARG A 190 -10.19 0.50 -16.57
CA ARG A 190 -9.57 1.23 -17.69
C ARG A 190 -8.31 2.00 -17.26
N ASN A 191 -8.30 2.53 -16.05
CA ASN A 191 -7.25 3.49 -15.61
C ASN A 191 -6.21 2.84 -14.69
N PHE A 192 -6.50 1.66 -14.15
CA PHE A 192 -5.70 1.06 -13.09
C PHE A 192 -4.22 0.89 -13.50
N LEU A 193 -3.92 0.46 -14.73
CA LEU A 193 -2.53 0.31 -15.21
C LEU A 193 -1.81 1.67 -15.31
N ALA A 194 -2.48 2.68 -15.85
CA ALA A 194 -1.92 4.03 -15.97
C ALA A 194 -1.69 4.72 -14.60
N GLN A 195 -2.45 4.30 -13.60
CA GLN A 195 -2.36 4.79 -12.22
C GLN A 195 -1.43 3.94 -11.35
N THR A 196 -0.95 2.78 -11.85
CA THR A 196 -0.01 1.93 -11.11
C THR A 196 1.39 2.50 -11.22
N ALA A 197 2.01 2.80 -10.08
CA ALA A 197 3.39 3.24 -10.01
C ALA A 197 4.34 2.06 -10.27
N LEU A 198 5.46 2.33 -10.93
CA LEU A 198 6.53 1.36 -11.19
C LEU A 198 7.86 1.96 -10.78
N GLY A 199 8.58 1.27 -9.91
CA GLY A 199 9.93 1.62 -9.49
C GLY A 199 10.87 0.44 -9.60
N ALA A 200 12.15 0.73 -9.77
CA ALA A 200 13.21 -0.27 -9.70
C ALA A 200 14.37 0.27 -8.87
N GLY A 201 15.28 -0.59 -8.48
CA GLY A 201 16.42 -0.12 -7.72
C GLY A 201 17.43 -1.21 -7.36
N PHE A 202 18.40 -0.76 -6.60
CA PHE A 202 19.48 -1.60 -6.07
C PHE A 202 19.57 -1.43 -4.57
N GLY A 203 20.07 -2.44 -3.89
CA GLY A 203 20.28 -2.35 -2.46
C GLY A 203 21.45 -3.21 -1.98
N LEU A 204 21.98 -2.82 -0.85
CA LEU A 204 22.99 -3.55 -0.10
C LEU A 204 22.38 -4.09 1.19
N ARG A 205 22.81 -5.27 1.60
CA ARG A 205 22.43 -5.94 2.83
C ARG A 205 23.69 -6.40 3.52
N TYR A 206 23.85 -6.01 4.77
CA TYR A 206 24.94 -6.50 5.61
C TYR A 206 24.37 -7.39 6.72
N ASP A 207 24.83 -8.63 6.76
CA ASP A 207 24.39 -9.64 7.69
C ASP A 207 25.32 -9.67 8.90
N PHE A 208 24.82 -9.26 10.07
CA PHE A 208 25.49 -9.31 11.35
C PHE A 208 25.26 -10.64 12.09
N SER A 209 24.73 -11.66 11.44
CA SER A 209 24.33 -12.97 11.94
C SER A 209 23.05 -12.97 12.79
N PHE A 210 22.79 -11.97 13.60
CA PHE A 210 21.59 -11.83 14.43
C PHE A 210 20.57 -10.81 13.87
N PHE A 211 21.00 -9.91 13.01
CA PHE A 211 20.13 -9.04 12.22
C PHE A 211 20.81 -8.62 10.90
N VAL A 212 19.99 -8.19 9.96
CA VAL A 212 20.46 -7.67 8.66
C VAL A 212 20.15 -6.18 8.59
N VAL A 213 21.16 -5.38 8.27
CA VAL A 213 20.95 -3.96 7.89
C VAL A 213 20.88 -3.88 6.38
N ARG A 214 19.96 -3.09 5.88
CA ARG A 214 19.83 -2.85 4.44
C ARG A 214 19.76 -1.37 4.10
N ALA A 215 20.28 -1.06 2.93
CA ALA A 215 20.13 0.23 2.27
C ALA A 215 19.62 -0.03 0.85
N ASP A 216 18.46 0.50 0.52
CA ASP A 216 17.80 0.36 -0.78
C ASP A 216 17.70 1.71 -1.46
N TRP A 217 18.21 1.82 -2.68
CA TRP A 217 18.06 2.99 -3.52
C TRP A 217 17.06 2.72 -4.63
N GLY A 218 15.89 3.33 -4.52
CA GLY A 218 14.79 3.19 -5.44
C GLY A 218 14.71 4.35 -6.44
N ILE A 219 14.44 4.03 -7.68
CA ILE A 219 14.33 4.94 -8.82
C ILE A 219 12.90 4.80 -9.37
N ARG A 220 12.18 5.89 -9.55
CA ARG A 220 10.87 5.88 -10.19
C ARG A 220 11.04 5.64 -11.69
N LEU A 221 10.34 4.66 -12.23
CA LEU A 221 10.30 4.38 -13.66
C LEU A 221 9.04 4.96 -14.29
N TRP A 222 7.89 4.74 -13.66
CA TRP A 222 6.60 5.28 -14.03
C TRP A 222 5.95 5.90 -12.80
N ASP A 223 5.74 7.22 -12.84
CA ASP A 223 5.17 7.99 -11.75
C ASP A 223 3.79 8.51 -12.13
N PRO A 224 2.71 7.89 -11.62
CA PRO A 224 1.36 8.31 -11.95
C PRO A 224 0.98 9.70 -11.41
N THR A 225 1.74 10.22 -10.43
CA THR A 225 1.49 11.54 -9.80
C THR A 225 1.96 12.70 -10.67
N GLU A 226 2.71 12.40 -11.74
CA GLU A 226 3.17 13.39 -12.71
C GLU A 226 2.15 13.56 -13.87
N PRO A 227 2.21 14.68 -14.61
CA PRO A 227 1.48 14.83 -15.85
C PRO A 227 1.77 13.69 -16.84
N LEU A 228 0.84 13.36 -17.73
CA LEU A 228 0.98 12.23 -18.66
C LEU A 228 2.27 12.24 -19.47
N SER A 229 2.74 13.43 -19.88
CA SER A 229 4.00 13.62 -20.61
C SER A 229 5.25 13.26 -19.80
N ASP A 230 5.18 13.34 -18.47
CA ASP A 230 6.32 13.25 -17.54
C ASP A 230 6.30 12.00 -16.68
N ARG A 231 5.31 11.11 -16.87
CA ARG A 231 5.16 9.87 -16.09
C ARG A 231 6.31 8.89 -16.28
N LEU A 232 6.90 8.84 -17.48
CA LEU A 232 8.10 8.06 -17.74
C LEU A 232 9.32 8.85 -17.26
N VAL A 233 9.82 8.52 -16.07
CA VAL A 233 10.83 9.31 -15.35
C VAL A 233 12.26 8.93 -15.71
N VAL A 234 12.46 7.82 -16.43
CA VAL A 234 13.80 7.23 -16.68
C VAL A 234 14.71 8.17 -17.48
N LEU A 235 14.14 9.00 -18.35
CA LEU A 235 14.91 9.93 -19.18
C LEU A 235 14.26 11.33 -19.18
N PRO A 236 14.99 12.38 -18.79
CA PRO A 236 16.33 12.40 -18.20
C PRO A 236 16.32 11.97 -16.73
N PHE A 237 17.36 11.25 -16.29
CA PHE A 237 17.52 10.81 -14.91
C PHE A 237 17.54 12.00 -13.95
N ARG A 238 16.62 12.02 -12.97
CA ARG A 238 16.48 13.09 -11.99
C ARG A 238 16.68 12.53 -10.59
N LEU A 239 17.76 12.91 -9.89
CA LEU A 239 18.01 12.49 -8.50
C LEU A 239 16.83 12.80 -7.56
N LYS A 240 16.09 13.89 -7.79
CA LYS A 240 14.87 14.23 -7.02
C LYS A 240 13.76 13.19 -7.14
N LYS A 241 13.82 12.29 -8.13
CA LYS A 241 12.87 11.20 -8.36
C LYS A 241 13.40 9.85 -7.88
N THR A 242 14.27 9.87 -6.89
CA THR A 242 14.80 8.67 -6.23
C THR A 242 14.56 8.73 -4.73
N ALA A 243 14.58 7.57 -4.08
CA ALA A 243 14.47 7.46 -2.63
C ALA A 243 15.52 6.50 -2.09
N LEU A 244 16.21 6.91 -1.04
CA LEU A 244 17.10 6.03 -0.26
C LEU A 244 16.36 5.59 0.99
N ASN A 245 16.25 4.28 1.18
CA ASN A 245 15.61 3.67 2.34
C ASN A 245 16.62 2.87 3.15
N LEU A 246 16.63 3.10 4.46
CA LEU A 246 17.35 2.26 5.41
C LEU A 246 16.35 1.34 6.12
N GLY A 247 16.76 0.13 6.45
CA GLY A 247 15.90 -0.81 7.13
C GLY A 247 16.66 -1.93 7.84
N ILE A 248 15.97 -2.57 8.76
CA ILE A 248 16.46 -3.76 9.46
C ILE A 248 15.65 -4.97 8.97
N GLY A 249 16.33 -6.06 8.67
CA GLY A 249 15.72 -7.25 8.08
C GLY A 249 15.50 -7.14 6.56
N TYR A 250 14.92 -8.19 5.98
CA TYR A 250 14.50 -8.21 4.58
C TYR A 250 13.14 -7.52 4.40
N PRO A 251 12.85 -6.90 3.26
CA PRO A 251 11.58 -6.20 3.04
C PRO A 251 10.38 -7.15 2.99
N PHE A 252 10.62 -8.43 2.63
CA PHE A 252 9.60 -9.50 2.59
C PHE A 252 10.25 -10.88 2.47
#